data_db48027c9e7a51ea3418db92951a420a
#
_entry.id   db48027c9e7a51ea3418db92951a420a
#
_cell.length_a   1.000
_cell.length_b   1.000
_cell.length_c   1.000
_cell.angle_alpha   90.00
_cell.angle_beta   90.00
_cell.angle_gamma   90.00
#
_symmetry.space_group_name_H-M   'P 1'
#
loop_
_entity.id
_entity.type
_entity.pdbx_description
1 polymer ?
#
loop_
_entity_poly.entity_id
_entity_poly.type
_entity_poly.pdbx_seq_one_letter_code
_entity_poly.pdbx_strand_id
1 'polypeptide(L)'
;MDNFELLDIPEFDYMNTKREVYKVIASYKRAMNKLYLNSYPKITPSYSIVPPSNTNQFHSSTERAALYSMEHGAKFAKFVEYVDNAVNSLSEKYRVIVIRCFFKNESDVKVGMDLHYSESSIRDLRREALELFSYALKVDKYKWKMYFFKIN
;
A
#
# COMPACT_ATOMS: atom_id res chain seq x y z
N MET A 1 -11.04 -41.48 -16.29
CA MET A 1 -11.63 -40.11 -16.41
C MET A 1 -11.22 -39.35 -15.17
N ASP A 2 -10.28 -38.48 -15.36
CA ASP A 2 -9.78 -37.66 -14.26
C ASP A 2 -10.84 -36.61 -13.93
N ASN A 3 -11.45 -36.76 -12.77
CA ASN A 3 -12.31 -35.73 -12.20
C ASN A 3 -11.42 -34.52 -11.93
N PHE A 4 -11.35 -33.60 -12.87
CA PHE A 4 -10.88 -32.26 -12.57
C PHE A 4 -11.94 -31.62 -11.66
N GLU A 5 -11.74 -31.67 -10.37
CA GLU A 5 -12.35 -30.69 -9.49
C GLU A 5 -11.83 -29.34 -9.99
N LEU A 6 -12.69 -28.58 -10.66
CA LEU A 6 -12.44 -27.19 -10.91
C LEU A 6 -12.22 -26.55 -9.55
N LEU A 7 -10.96 -26.29 -9.22
CA LEU A 7 -10.61 -25.44 -8.09
C LEU A 7 -11.33 -24.12 -8.31
N ASP A 8 -12.37 -23.90 -7.54
CA ASP A 8 -13.16 -22.68 -7.58
C ASP A 8 -12.28 -21.56 -7.01
N ILE A 9 -11.44 -20.98 -7.91
CA ILE A 9 -10.59 -19.85 -7.53
C ILE A 9 -11.51 -18.65 -7.47
N PRO A 10 -11.72 -18.07 -6.29
CA PRO A 10 -12.60 -16.90 -6.15
C PRO A 10 -12.07 -15.75 -7.00
N GLU A 11 -12.99 -15.05 -7.68
CA GLU A 11 -12.65 -13.88 -8.46
C GLU A 11 -12.23 -12.73 -7.56
N PHE A 12 -11.12 -12.08 -7.89
CA PHE A 12 -10.63 -10.91 -7.16
C PHE A 12 -11.65 -9.77 -7.22
N ASP A 13 -12.06 -9.28 -6.07
CA ASP A 13 -13.00 -8.17 -5.93
C ASP A 13 -12.27 -6.84 -5.88
N TYR A 14 -12.02 -6.26 -7.05
CA TYR A 14 -11.29 -5.01 -7.21
C TYR A 14 -11.94 -3.85 -6.43
N MET A 15 -13.25 -3.69 -6.52
CA MET A 15 -13.94 -2.53 -5.91
C MET A 15 -13.89 -2.56 -4.38
N ASN A 16 -14.14 -3.72 -3.78
CA ASN A 16 -14.08 -3.87 -2.33
C ASN A 16 -12.64 -3.81 -1.83
N THR A 17 -11.70 -4.43 -2.55
CA THR A 17 -10.27 -4.34 -2.23
C THR A 17 -9.77 -2.91 -2.30
N LYS A 18 -10.12 -2.16 -3.34
CA LYS A 18 -9.78 -0.73 -3.47
C LYS A 18 -10.26 0.07 -2.26
N ARG A 19 -11.48 -0.18 -1.82
CA ARG A 19 -12.03 0.49 -0.62
C ARG A 19 -11.20 0.20 0.63
N GLU A 20 -10.80 -1.05 0.84
CA GLU A 20 -9.96 -1.44 1.98
C GLU A 20 -8.55 -0.81 1.90
N VAL A 21 -7.93 -0.81 0.73
CA VAL A 21 -6.64 -0.14 0.51
C VAL A 21 -6.72 1.35 0.84
N TYR A 22 -7.76 2.04 0.40
CA TYR A 22 -7.93 3.47 0.72
C TYR A 22 -8.18 3.72 2.22
N LYS A 23 -8.85 2.81 2.93
CA LYS A 23 -8.96 2.89 4.40
C LYS A 23 -7.60 2.78 5.07
N VAL A 24 -6.76 1.86 4.61
CA VAL A 24 -5.38 1.71 5.12
C VAL A 24 -4.57 2.97 4.86
N ILE A 25 -4.62 3.54 3.65
CA ILE A 25 -3.91 4.77 3.31
C ILE A 25 -4.39 5.95 4.16
N ALA A 26 -5.70 6.10 4.37
CA ALA A 26 -6.24 7.15 5.23
C ALA A 26 -5.78 6.99 6.68
N SER A 27 -5.73 5.76 7.18
CA SER A 27 -5.22 5.46 8.53
C SER A 27 -3.72 5.70 8.63
N TYR A 28 -2.96 5.38 7.59
CA TYR A 28 -1.53 5.67 7.50
C TYR A 28 -1.26 7.18 7.58
N LYS A 29 -1.98 7.99 6.80
CA LYS A 29 -1.85 9.46 6.85
C LYS A 29 -2.16 10.01 8.23
N ARG A 30 -3.19 9.50 8.90
CA ARG A 30 -3.52 9.89 10.27
C ARG A 30 -2.43 9.48 11.27
N ALA A 31 -1.90 8.26 11.15
CA ALA A 31 -0.81 7.80 12.00
C ALA A 31 0.46 8.64 11.81
N MET A 32 0.80 8.97 10.55
CA MET A 32 1.93 9.85 10.23
C MET A 32 1.77 11.24 10.84
N ASN A 33 0.57 11.83 10.75
CA ASN A 33 0.29 13.13 11.37
C ASN A 33 0.44 13.07 12.89
N LYS A 34 -0.03 12.00 13.52
CA LYS A 34 0.10 11.80 14.96
C LYS A 34 1.55 11.60 15.42
N LEU A 35 2.37 10.98 14.58
CA LEU A 35 3.80 10.82 14.81
C LEU A 35 4.62 12.03 14.37
N TYR A 36 3.97 13.10 13.90
CA TYR A 36 4.63 14.29 13.33
C TYR A 36 5.57 13.98 12.16
N LEU A 37 5.33 12.89 11.46
CA LEU A 37 6.08 12.48 10.28
C LEU A 37 5.32 12.95 9.04
N ASN A 38 5.89 13.88 8.28
CA ASN A 38 5.27 14.47 7.09
C ASN A 38 5.87 13.91 5.78
N SER A 39 6.21 12.62 5.76
CA SER A 39 6.78 11.97 4.59
C SER A 39 5.91 10.82 4.10
N TYR A 40 5.93 10.59 2.79
CA TYR A 40 5.37 9.38 2.19
C TYR A 40 6.41 8.26 2.18
N PRO A 41 5.99 6.99 1.99
CA PRO A 41 6.93 5.91 1.77
C PRO A 41 7.90 6.25 0.65
N LYS A 42 9.17 5.90 0.82
CA LYS A 42 10.19 6.17 -0.17
C LYS A 42 10.02 5.26 -1.39
N ILE A 43 10.26 5.81 -2.56
CA ILE A 43 10.22 5.04 -3.82
C ILE A 43 11.34 3.98 -3.82
N THR A 44 12.49 4.34 -3.31
CA THR A 44 13.63 3.40 -3.17
C THR A 44 13.62 2.81 -1.77
N PRO A 45 13.71 1.47 -1.60
CA PRO A 45 13.80 0.86 -0.29
C PRO A 45 15.04 1.37 0.44
N SER A 46 14.85 1.96 1.60
CA SER A 46 15.95 2.32 2.49
C SER A 46 16.13 1.19 3.49
N TYR A 47 17.13 0.35 3.26
CA TYR A 47 17.51 -0.71 4.19
C TYR A 47 18.37 -0.20 5.36
N SER A 48 18.57 1.11 5.45
CA SER A 48 19.40 1.64 6.52
C SER A 48 18.62 1.67 7.82
N ILE A 49 18.81 0.64 8.62
CA ILE A 49 18.72 0.70 10.08
C ILE A 49 19.97 1.45 10.58
N VAL A 50 20.25 2.61 10.02
CA VAL A 50 21.26 3.48 10.58
C VAL A 50 20.51 4.45 11.47
N PRO A 51 20.76 4.48 12.78
CA PRO A 51 20.24 5.56 13.60
C PRO A 51 20.68 6.88 12.97
N PRO A 52 19.77 7.85 12.82
CA PRO A 52 20.11 9.12 12.19
C PRO A 52 21.27 9.76 12.94
N SER A 53 22.36 9.99 12.23
CA SER A 53 23.49 10.73 12.76
C SER A 53 23.03 12.12 13.18
N ASN A 54 23.49 12.53 14.35
CA ASN A 54 23.18 13.79 15.04
C ASN A 54 23.24 15.04 14.14
N THR A 55 22.15 15.39 13.50
CA THR A 55 21.94 16.74 12.99
C THR A 55 20.81 17.38 13.80
N ASN A 56 21.08 18.56 14.34
CA ASN A 56 20.23 19.28 15.31
C ASN A 56 18.77 19.54 14.87
N GLN A 57 18.41 19.34 13.62
CA GLN A 57 17.03 19.46 13.13
C GLN A 57 16.18 18.20 13.35
N PHE A 58 16.80 17.06 13.60
CA PHE A 58 16.10 15.78 13.80
C PHE A 58 15.66 15.57 15.24
N HIS A 59 16.27 16.23 16.21
CA HIS A 59 16.03 16.00 17.62
C HIS A 59 14.61 16.37 18.09
N SER A 60 14.02 17.46 17.60
CA SER A 60 12.70 17.86 18.09
C SER A 60 11.56 16.98 17.57
N SER A 61 11.66 16.47 16.33
CA SER A 61 10.65 15.56 15.78
C SER A 61 10.81 14.14 16.30
N THR A 62 12.06 13.70 16.51
CA THR A 62 12.36 12.39 17.09
C THR A 62 12.01 12.33 18.57
N GLU A 63 12.29 13.38 19.33
CA GLU A 63 11.89 13.50 20.75
C GLU A 63 10.37 13.55 20.91
N ARG A 64 9.66 14.31 20.08
CA ARG A 64 8.19 14.35 20.09
C ARG A 64 7.60 13.00 19.69
N ALA A 65 8.12 12.35 18.66
CA ALA A 65 7.73 11.02 18.27
C ALA A 65 8.01 9.98 19.37
N ALA A 66 9.15 10.10 20.07
CA ALA A 66 9.51 9.24 21.19
C ALA A 66 8.60 9.47 22.40
N LEU A 67 8.28 10.71 22.75
CA LEU A 67 7.36 11.04 23.85
C LEU A 67 5.95 10.57 23.55
N TYR A 68 5.47 10.79 22.32
CA TYR A 68 4.17 10.29 21.88
C TYR A 68 4.14 8.76 21.83
N SER A 69 5.24 8.14 21.43
CA SER A 69 5.45 6.69 21.43
C SER A 69 5.37 6.09 22.83
N MET A 70 5.80 6.79 23.87
CA MET A 70 5.72 6.30 25.25
C MET A 70 4.28 6.23 25.75
N GLU A 71 3.37 7.08 25.29
CA GLU A 71 1.98 7.12 25.73
C GLU A 71 1.02 6.33 24.83
N HIS A 72 1.12 6.47 23.50
CA HIS A 72 0.19 5.89 22.53
C HIS A 72 0.84 5.43 21.21
N GLY A 73 2.10 5.72 21.00
CA GLY A 73 2.72 5.72 19.67
C GLY A 73 3.24 4.39 19.17
N ALA A 74 3.41 3.40 20.05
CA ALA A 74 3.95 2.10 19.60
C ALA A 74 3.06 1.42 18.55
N LYS A 75 1.74 1.54 18.68
CA LYS A 75 0.77 1.01 17.72
C LYS A 75 0.83 1.76 16.39
N PHE A 76 0.92 3.09 16.44
CA PHE A 76 0.99 3.91 15.22
C PHE A 76 2.31 3.69 14.49
N ALA A 77 3.42 3.62 15.23
CA ALA A 77 4.74 3.36 14.65
C ALA A 77 4.79 1.98 13.97
N LYS A 78 4.27 0.95 14.61
CA LYS A 78 4.17 -0.39 14.02
C LYS A 78 3.27 -0.43 12.79
N PHE A 79 2.18 0.30 12.81
CA PHE A 79 1.27 0.38 11.67
C PHE A 79 1.93 1.10 10.49
N VAL A 80 2.62 2.21 10.72
CA VAL A 80 3.39 2.93 9.70
C VAL A 80 4.46 2.01 9.11
N GLU A 81 5.23 1.35 9.95
CA GLU A 81 6.24 0.38 9.52
C GLU A 81 5.64 -0.76 8.68
N TYR A 82 4.50 -1.28 9.08
CA TYR A 82 3.79 -2.31 8.33
C TYR A 82 3.42 -1.85 6.91
N VAL A 83 2.88 -0.65 6.78
CA VAL A 83 2.50 -0.08 5.47
C VAL A 83 3.75 0.23 4.64
N ASP A 84 4.78 0.81 5.25
CA ASP A 84 6.05 1.08 4.56
C ASP A 84 6.69 -0.22 4.03
N ASN A 85 6.70 -1.28 4.82
CA ASN A 85 7.20 -2.57 4.40
C ASN A 85 6.37 -3.16 3.25
N ALA A 86 5.06 -3.02 3.28
CA ALA A 86 4.19 -3.46 2.19
C ALA A 86 4.49 -2.72 0.89
N VAL A 87 4.66 -1.40 0.92
CA VAL A 87 5.05 -0.61 -0.25
C VAL A 87 6.44 -1.02 -0.74
N ASN A 88 7.40 -1.18 0.17
CA ASN A 88 8.78 -1.52 -0.17
C ASN A 88 8.94 -2.97 -0.70
N SER A 89 8.00 -3.85 -0.40
CA SER A 89 7.99 -5.21 -0.96
C SER A 89 7.63 -5.26 -2.45
N LEU A 90 7.01 -4.21 -2.98
CA LEU A 90 6.66 -4.12 -4.39
C LEU A 90 7.90 -3.87 -5.26
N SER A 91 7.87 -4.35 -6.52
CA SER A 91 8.87 -3.95 -7.49
C SER A 91 8.83 -2.43 -7.72
N GLU A 92 9.94 -1.85 -8.16
CA GLU A 92 10.06 -0.40 -8.37
C GLU A 92 8.91 0.18 -9.21
N LYS A 93 8.58 -0.48 -10.31
CA LYS A 93 7.49 -0.10 -11.21
C LYS A 93 6.16 0.08 -10.47
N TYR A 94 5.75 -0.90 -9.70
CA TYR A 94 4.47 -0.86 -8.98
C TYR A 94 4.53 0.04 -7.74
N ARG A 95 5.67 0.11 -7.08
CA ARG A 95 5.90 1.01 -5.94
C ARG A 95 5.71 2.47 -6.34
N VAL A 96 6.28 2.90 -7.47
CA VAL A 96 6.11 4.25 -8.01
C VAL A 96 4.63 4.55 -8.27
N ILE A 97 3.91 3.61 -8.90
CA ILE A 97 2.48 3.77 -9.18
C ILE A 97 1.67 3.87 -7.88
N VAL A 98 1.94 3.02 -6.89
CA VAL A 98 1.24 3.06 -5.60
C VAL A 98 1.47 4.41 -4.91
N ILE A 99 2.70 4.88 -4.83
CA ILE A 99 3.03 6.14 -4.16
C ILE A 99 2.40 7.32 -4.89
N ARG A 100 2.54 7.41 -6.20
CA ARG A 100 2.06 8.56 -6.98
C ARG A 100 0.54 8.57 -7.12
N CYS A 101 -0.07 7.43 -7.43
CA CYS A 101 -1.50 7.38 -7.71
C CYS A 101 -2.36 7.25 -6.44
N PHE A 102 -1.92 6.49 -5.43
CA PHE A 102 -2.74 6.23 -4.24
C PHE A 102 -2.38 7.10 -3.05
N PHE A 103 -1.11 7.33 -2.77
CA PHE A 103 -0.71 8.19 -1.65
C PHE A 103 -0.75 9.69 -2.01
N LYS A 104 -0.24 10.07 -3.17
CA LYS A 104 -0.18 11.46 -3.63
C LYS A 104 -1.40 11.89 -4.44
N ASN A 105 -2.25 10.98 -4.86
CA ASN A 105 -3.44 11.23 -5.69
C ASN A 105 -3.13 11.99 -7.00
N GLU A 106 -1.99 11.73 -7.61
CA GLU A 106 -1.67 12.29 -8.92
C GLU A 106 -2.55 11.67 -10.01
N SER A 107 -2.89 12.45 -11.03
CA SER A 107 -3.71 11.97 -12.15
C SER A 107 -2.98 10.97 -13.04
N ASP A 108 -3.72 10.07 -13.66
CA ASP A 108 -3.18 9.08 -14.59
C ASP A 108 -2.46 9.76 -15.77
N VAL A 109 -2.97 10.90 -16.24
CA VAL A 109 -2.36 11.68 -17.30
C VAL A 109 -0.98 12.17 -16.89
N LYS A 110 -0.85 12.78 -15.71
CA LYS A 110 0.43 13.29 -15.21
C LYS A 110 1.45 12.18 -15.00
N VAL A 111 1.04 11.10 -14.35
CA VAL A 111 1.92 9.95 -14.11
C VAL A 111 2.34 9.28 -15.41
N GLY A 112 1.41 9.14 -16.36
CA GLY A 112 1.70 8.59 -17.69
C GLY A 112 2.69 9.43 -18.47
N MET A 113 2.53 10.75 -18.46
CA MET A 113 3.46 11.67 -19.13
C MET A 113 4.88 11.55 -18.55
N ASP A 114 5.00 11.54 -17.23
CA ASP A 114 6.30 11.48 -16.54
C ASP A 114 7.01 10.12 -16.72
N LEU A 115 6.24 9.04 -16.78
CA LEU A 115 6.77 7.68 -16.91
C LEU A 115 6.77 7.15 -18.37
N HIS A 116 6.38 7.96 -19.32
CA HIS A 116 6.29 7.61 -20.74
C HIS A 116 5.32 6.44 -21.04
N TYR A 117 4.20 6.38 -20.33
CA TYR A 117 3.10 5.45 -20.59
C TYR A 117 1.87 6.17 -21.11
N SER A 118 1.09 5.47 -21.94
CA SER A 118 -0.25 5.94 -22.31
C SER A 118 -1.18 5.96 -21.09
N GLU A 119 -2.23 6.76 -21.15
CA GLU A 119 -3.23 6.81 -20.07
C GLU A 119 -3.87 5.44 -19.81
N SER A 120 -4.17 4.68 -20.86
CA SER A 120 -4.71 3.31 -20.72
C SER A 120 -3.71 2.37 -20.05
N SER A 121 -2.43 2.45 -20.41
CA SER A 121 -1.38 1.64 -19.76
C SER A 121 -1.21 1.97 -18.28
N ILE A 122 -1.29 3.25 -17.91
CA ILE A 122 -1.25 3.66 -16.49
C ILE A 122 -2.48 3.12 -15.74
N ARG A 123 -3.65 3.14 -16.38
CA ARG A 123 -4.88 2.61 -15.77
C ARG A 123 -4.75 1.11 -15.46
N ASP A 124 -4.19 0.35 -16.39
CA ASP A 124 -3.93 -1.09 -16.21
C ASP A 124 -2.87 -1.34 -15.12
N LEU A 125 -1.76 -0.59 -15.16
CA LEU A 125 -0.73 -0.64 -14.13
C LEU A 125 -1.26 -0.29 -12.74
N ARG A 126 -2.18 0.65 -12.66
CA ARG A 126 -2.85 1.03 -11.42
C ARG A 126 -3.65 -0.12 -10.84
N ARG A 127 -4.38 -0.87 -11.67
CA ARG A 127 -5.13 -2.06 -11.23
C ARG A 127 -4.20 -3.14 -10.72
N GLU A 128 -3.16 -3.46 -11.46
CA GLU A 128 -2.16 -4.45 -11.06
C GLU A 128 -1.45 -4.04 -9.77
N ALA A 129 -1.03 -2.78 -9.68
CA ALA A 129 -0.36 -2.25 -8.49
C ALA A 129 -1.26 -2.30 -7.25
N LEU A 130 -2.55 -2.00 -7.39
CA LEU A 130 -3.51 -2.10 -6.29
C LEU A 130 -3.65 -3.54 -5.82
N GLU A 131 -3.77 -4.48 -6.75
CA GLU A 131 -3.88 -5.90 -6.45
C GLU A 131 -2.66 -6.40 -5.66
N LEU A 132 -1.46 -6.14 -6.16
CA LEU A 132 -0.20 -6.53 -5.50
C LEU A 132 -0.03 -5.84 -4.14
N PHE A 133 -0.37 -4.58 -4.05
CA PHE A 133 -0.32 -3.84 -2.79
C PHE A 133 -1.32 -4.39 -1.77
N SER A 134 -2.52 -4.76 -2.22
CA SER A 134 -3.52 -5.37 -1.35
C SER A 134 -3.04 -6.72 -0.77
N TYR A 135 -2.31 -7.51 -1.55
CA TYR A 135 -1.71 -8.76 -1.08
C TYR A 135 -0.64 -8.49 -0.01
N ALA A 136 0.20 -7.50 -0.24
CA ALA A 136 1.22 -7.09 0.73
C ALA A 136 0.60 -6.58 2.04
N LEU A 137 -0.52 -5.86 1.95
CA LEU A 137 -1.30 -5.38 3.10
C LEU A 137 -2.23 -6.44 3.71
N LYS A 138 -2.44 -7.59 3.04
CA LYS A 138 -3.39 -8.65 3.44
C LYS A 138 -4.83 -8.14 3.58
N VAL A 139 -5.25 -7.27 2.68
CA VAL A 139 -6.61 -6.70 2.64
C VAL A 139 -7.36 -7.03 1.35
N ASP A 140 -6.81 -7.95 0.56
CA ASP A 140 -7.42 -8.45 -0.67
C ASP A 140 -8.78 -9.10 -0.39
N LYS A 141 -9.75 -8.85 -1.27
CA LYS A 141 -11.12 -9.36 -1.20
C LYS A 141 -11.45 -10.15 -2.45
N TYR A 142 -12.28 -11.14 -2.27
CA TYR A 142 -12.70 -12.05 -3.32
C TYR A 142 -14.21 -12.14 -3.37
N LYS A 143 -14.74 -12.31 -4.60
CA LYS A 143 -16.14 -12.66 -4.83
C LYS A 143 -16.24 -14.16 -4.99
N TRP A 144 -17.04 -14.77 -4.16
CA TRP A 144 -17.39 -16.16 -4.32
C TRP A 144 -18.48 -16.27 -5.38
N LYS A 145 -18.19 -16.86 -6.53
CA LYS A 145 -19.21 -17.30 -7.47
C LYS A 145 -19.76 -18.63 -6.97
N MET A 146 -20.98 -18.61 -6.42
CA MET A 146 -21.70 -19.86 -6.21
C MET A 146 -22.12 -20.40 -7.58
N TYR A 147 -21.39 -21.36 -8.09
CA TYR A 147 -21.87 -22.18 -9.19
C TYR A 147 -22.83 -23.22 -8.61
N PHE A 148 -24.12 -23.04 -8.82
CA PHE A 148 -25.08 -24.12 -8.58
C PHE A 148 -24.90 -25.16 -9.68
N PHE A 149 -24.21 -26.24 -9.37
CA PHE A 149 -24.26 -27.41 -10.21
C PHE A 149 -25.64 -28.05 -10.04
N LYS A 150 -26.47 -28.03 -11.08
CA LYS A 150 -27.61 -28.94 -11.17
C LYS A 150 -27.03 -30.34 -11.32
N ILE A 151 -27.10 -31.10 -10.26
CA ILE A 151 -26.93 -32.54 -10.32
C ILE A 151 -28.21 -33.08 -10.92
N ASN A 152 -28.16 -33.54 -12.19
CA ASN A 152 -29.21 -34.34 -12.81
C ASN A 152 -29.10 -35.79 -12.33
#